data_840fb9ad670bfcb25962033fbd611640
#
_entry.id   840fb9ad670bfcb25962033fbd611640
#
_cell.length_a   1.000
_cell.length_b   1.000
_cell.length_c   1.000
_cell.angle_alpha   90.00
_cell.angle_beta   90.00
_cell.angle_gamma   90.00
#
_symmetry.space_group_name_H-M   'P 1'
#
loop_
_entity.id
_entity.type
_entity.pdbx_description
1 polymer ?
#
loop_
_entity_poly.entity_id
_entity_poly.type
_entity_poly.pdbx_seq_one_letter_code
_entity_poly.pdbx_strand_id
1 'polypeptide(L)'
;MNRRDMLKTVSAAIAGTSLLGMEALASNPHAGTSPAKKALIIGAHPDDPETGCGGTMLVLEKAGYEVVSVYMTKGEAGIPGKTHEESSAIRVAEATKASEMLGARPIFMTQIDGSTEINKERYVEMRELIAAEKPDVVFTHWPIDSHADHRVCSSLVYDAWRR
;
A
#
# COMPACT_ATOMS: atom_id res chain seq x y z
N MET A 1 40.54 6.01 28.79
CA MET A 1 39.99 6.22 27.43
C MET A 1 39.08 7.42 27.47
N ASN A 2 39.39 8.48 26.72
CA ASN A 2 38.60 9.72 26.76
C ASN A 2 37.41 9.64 25.76
N ARG A 3 36.47 10.54 25.89
CA ARG A 3 35.23 10.57 25.06
C ARG A 3 35.51 10.65 23.54
N ARG A 4 36.60 11.28 23.14
CA ARG A 4 37.04 11.43 21.73
C ARG A 4 37.56 10.11 21.15
N ASP A 5 38.27 9.33 21.95
CA ASP A 5 38.85 8.05 21.51
C ASP A 5 37.75 6.98 21.42
N MET A 6 36.74 7.02 22.31
CA MET A 6 35.55 6.15 22.25
C MET A 6 34.74 6.43 20.98
N LEU A 7 34.53 7.69 20.60
CA LEU A 7 33.81 8.06 19.38
C LEU A 7 34.54 7.59 18.10
N LYS A 8 35.87 7.67 18.08
CA LYS A 8 36.67 7.18 16.94
C LYS A 8 36.59 5.65 16.80
N THR A 9 36.60 4.94 17.91
CA THR A 9 36.51 3.47 17.92
C THR A 9 35.13 3.00 17.47
N VAL A 10 34.06 3.68 17.92
CA VAL A 10 32.68 3.37 17.49
C VAL A 10 32.47 3.68 16.01
N SER A 11 33.00 4.82 15.51
CA SER A 11 32.90 5.18 14.10
C SER A 11 33.66 4.20 13.18
N ALA A 12 34.80 3.71 13.60
CA ALA A 12 35.56 2.72 12.83
C ALA A 12 34.87 1.33 12.81
N ALA A 13 34.20 0.95 13.89
CA ALA A 13 33.44 -0.31 13.95
C ALA A 13 32.18 -0.28 13.08
N ILE A 14 31.49 0.88 13.00
CA ILE A 14 30.30 1.05 12.17
C ILE A 14 30.67 1.10 10.67
N ALA A 15 31.80 1.71 10.31
CA ALA A 15 32.27 1.75 8.92
C ALA A 15 32.72 0.36 8.40
N GLY A 16 33.27 -0.49 9.26
CA GLY A 16 33.73 -1.83 8.90
C GLY A 16 32.59 -2.83 8.70
N THR A 17 31.49 -2.68 9.42
CA THR A 17 30.35 -3.61 9.32
C THR A 17 29.38 -3.25 8.17
N SER A 18 29.35 -1.98 7.74
CA SER A 18 28.47 -1.55 6.66
C SER A 18 28.93 -1.97 5.27
N LEU A 19 30.24 -2.13 5.03
CA LEU A 19 30.77 -2.56 3.74
C LEU A 19 30.63 -4.07 3.49
N LEU A 20 30.69 -4.90 4.52
CA LEU A 20 30.51 -6.36 4.39
C LEU A 20 29.03 -6.79 4.41
N GLY A 21 28.14 -5.95 4.96
CA GLY A 21 26.70 -6.21 5.01
C GLY A 21 25.94 -5.84 3.73
N MET A 22 26.43 -4.88 2.96
CA MET A 22 25.75 -4.45 1.73
C MET A 22 25.97 -5.41 0.55
N GLU A 23 27.09 -6.11 0.46
CA GLU A 23 27.29 -7.12 -0.58
C GLU A 23 26.49 -8.41 -0.30
N ALA A 24 26.22 -8.74 0.95
CA ALA A 24 25.39 -9.90 1.31
C ALA A 24 23.90 -9.70 1.04
N LEU A 25 23.43 -8.45 0.91
CA LEU A 25 22.05 -8.14 0.52
C LEU A 25 21.86 -8.08 -1.01
N ALA A 26 22.95 -7.97 -1.77
CA ALA A 26 22.90 -7.90 -3.23
C ALA A 26 22.96 -9.28 -3.92
N SER A 27 23.31 -10.33 -3.19
CA SER A 27 23.31 -11.71 -3.71
C SER A 27 22.32 -12.55 -2.90
N ASN A 28 21.04 -12.50 -3.26
CA ASN A 28 20.07 -13.49 -2.82
C ASN A 28 20.18 -14.71 -3.75
N PRO A 29 20.86 -15.81 -3.35
CA PRO A 29 21.03 -17.00 -4.22
C PRO A 29 19.74 -17.83 -4.32
N HIS A 30 18.63 -17.34 -3.79
CA HIS A 30 17.30 -17.96 -3.87
C HIS A 30 16.40 -17.24 -4.89
N ALA A 31 16.95 -16.80 -6.02
CA ALA A 31 16.16 -16.54 -7.22
C ALA A 31 15.68 -17.89 -7.83
N GLY A 32 15.18 -18.76 -6.99
CA GLY A 32 14.44 -19.96 -7.39
C GLY A 32 12.99 -19.54 -7.65
N THR A 33 12.41 -20.12 -8.66
CA THR A 33 11.11 -20.02 -9.30
C THR A 33 9.84 -19.99 -8.41
N SER A 34 9.89 -19.43 -7.21
CA SER A 34 8.69 -19.12 -6.46
C SER A 34 7.98 -17.93 -7.10
N PRO A 35 6.66 -17.96 -7.26
CA PRO A 35 5.91 -16.80 -7.73
C PRO A 35 6.24 -15.59 -6.84
N ALA A 36 6.34 -14.42 -7.45
CA ALA A 36 6.56 -13.19 -6.69
C ALA A 36 5.47 -13.04 -5.63
N LYS A 37 5.88 -12.74 -4.39
CA LYS A 37 4.91 -12.44 -3.33
C LYS A 37 4.13 -11.20 -3.69
N LYS A 38 2.87 -11.12 -3.23
CA LYS A 38 1.98 -10.00 -3.55
C LYS A 38 1.52 -9.28 -2.30
N ALA A 39 1.56 -7.95 -2.37
CA ALA A 39 1.05 -7.07 -1.33
C ALA A 39 -0.09 -6.20 -1.90
N LEU A 40 -1.27 -6.24 -1.25
CA LEU A 40 -2.35 -5.31 -1.52
C LEU A 40 -2.36 -4.20 -0.47
N ILE A 41 -2.42 -2.97 -0.94
CA ILE A 41 -2.61 -1.78 -0.10
C ILE A 41 -3.97 -1.19 -0.47
N ILE A 42 -4.96 -1.40 0.40
CA ILE A 42 -6.37 -1.09 0.14
C ILE A 42 -6.78 0.12 0.95
N GLY A 43 -7.00 1.24 0.24
CA GLY A 43 -7.52 2.49 0.79
C GLY A 43 -8.96 2.77 0.34
N ALA A 44 -9.63 3.69 1.02
CA ALA A 44 -10.96 4.15 0.65
C ALA A 44 -10.91 5.08 -0.56
N HIS A 45 -9.93 5.99 -0.60
CA HIS A 45 -9.83 7.06 -1.59
C HIS A 45 -8.49 7.03 -2.34
N PRO A 46 -8.44 7.63 -3.55
CA PRO A 46 -7.20 8.01 -4.20
C PRO A 46 -6.37 8.90 -3.25
N ASP A 47 -5.15 8.50 -2.92
CA ASP A 47 -4.15 9.04 -2.00
C ASP A 47 -3.95 8.24 -0.69
N ASP A 48 -4.91 7.47 -0.22
CA ASP A 48 -4.77 6.72 1.02
C ASP A 48 -3.61 5.71 1.01
N PRO A 49 -3.45 4.84 0.00
CA PRO A 49 -2.33 3.92 -0.09
C PRO A 49 -0.98 4.65 -0.09
N GLU A 50 -0.87 5.71 -0.85
CA GLU A 50 0.35 6.50 -1.00
C GLU A 50 0.71 7.24 0.26
N THR A 51 -0.27 7.88 0.90
CA THR A 51 -0.06 8.67 2.11
C THR A 51 0.24 7.78 3.31
N GLY A 52 -0.51 6.68 3.45
CA GLY A 52 -0.38 5.77 4.58
C GLY A 52 0.78 4.78 4.46
N CYS A 53 1.08 4.30 3.25
CA CYS A 53 1.98 3.19 3.01
C CYS A 53 3.06 3.43 1.94
N GLY A 54 3.20 4.60 1.34
CA GLY A 54 4.10 4.84 0.20
C GLY A 54 5.54 4.39 0.45
N GLY A 55 6.11 4.69 1.62
CA GLY A 55 7.43 4.20 2.01
C GLY A 55 7.50 2.68 2.12
N THR A 56 6.46 2.04 2.66
CA THR A 56 6.36 0.57 2.77
C THR A 56 6.21 -0.06 1.39
N MET A 57 5.43 0.54 0.50
CA MET A 57 5.26 0.08 -0.89
C MET A 57 6.60 0.02 -1.62
N LEU A 58 7.42 1.07 -1.53
CA LEU A 58 8.76 1.10 -2.12
C LEU A 58 9.70 0.03 -1.54
N VAL A 59 9.59 -0.25 -0.24
CA VAL A 59 10.38 -1.32 0.40
C VAL A 59 9.94 -2.69 -0.09
N LEU A 60 8.65 -2.93 -0.23
CA LEU A 60 8.09 -4.19 -0.73
C LEU A 60 8.44 -4.41 -2.20
N GLU A 61 8.31 -3.38 -3.04
CA GLU A 61 8.70 -3.43 -4.46
C GLU A 61 10.18 -3.81 -4.60
N LYS A 62 11.08 -3.14 -3.88
CA LYS A 62 12.51 -3.48 -3.86
C LYS A 62 12.81 -4.87 -3.30
N ALA A 63 11.95 -5.40 -2.45
CA ALA A 63 12.04 -6.76 -1.94
C ALA A 63 11.47 -7.82 -2.92
N GLY A 64 11.01 -7.40 -4.10
CA GLY A 64 10.49 -8.28 -5.16
C GLY A 64 9.02 -8.66 -5.00
N TYR A 65 8.24 -7.91 -4.23
CA TYR A 65 6.79 -8.08 -4.18
C TYR A 65 6.13 -7.43 -5.41
N GLU A 66 5.09 -8.06 -5.94
CA GLU A 66 4.09 -7.36 -6.74
C GLU A 66 3.26 -6.50 -5.78
N VAL A 67 3.33 -5.17 -5.96
CA VAL A 67 2.58 -4.22 -5.12
C VAL A 67 1.35 -3.74 -5.88
N VAL A 68 0.18 -3.79 -5.23
CA VAL A 68 -1.10 -3.38 -5.82
C VAL A 68 -1.75 -2.34 -4.92
N SER A 69 -1.99 -1.14 -5.46
CA SER A 69 -2.80 -0.10 -4.82
C SER A 69 -4.26 -0.31 -5.18
N VAL A 70 -5.12 -0.45 -4.17
CA VAL A 70 -6.56 -0.60 -4.37
C VAL A 70 -7.28 0.58 -3.76
N TYR A 71 -8.16 1.20 -4.53
CA TYR A 71 -8.99 2.33 -4.12
C TYR A 71 -10.46 1.90 -4.14
N MET A 72 -11.12 1.93 -2.98
CA MET A 72 -12.51 1.51 -2.86
C MET A 72 -13.47 2.46 -3.60
N THR A 73 -13.11 3.75 -3.68
CA THR A 73 -13.81 4.80 -4.44
C THR A 73 -12.88 5.42 -5.47
N LYS A 74 -13.38 6.33 -6.28
CA LYS A 74 -12.60 7.11 -7.24
C LYS A 74 -12.38 8.56 -6.80
N GLY A 75 -12.72 8.90 -5.54
CA GLY A 75 -12.60 10.25 -5.01
C GLY A 75 -13.61 11.23 -5.62
N GLU A 76 -14.82 10.78 -5.86
CA GLU A 76 -15.89 11.52 -6.54
C GLU A 76 -16.24 12.83 -5.83
N ALA A 77 -16.20 12.84 -4.50
CA ALA A 77 -16.48 14.04 -3.67
C ALA A 77 -15.21 14.83 -3.28
N GLY A 78 -14.03 14.39 -3.72
CA GLY A 78 -12.73 14.91 -3.23
C GLY A 78 -12.35 16.31 -3.71
N ILE A 79 -13.02 16.92 -4.70
CA ILE A 79 -12.65 18.24 -5.23
C ILE A 79 -13.83 19.21 -5.14
N PRO A 80 -13.77 20.22 -4.23
CA PRO A 80 -14.85 21.21 -4.12
C PRO A 80 -15.13 21.94 -5.43
N GLY A 81 -16.41 22.09 -5.76
CA GLY A 81 -16.88 22.82 -6.95
C GLY A 81 -16.82 22.06 -8.26
N LYS A 82 -16.39 20.80 -8.26
CA LYS A 82 -16.45 19.90 -9.41
C LYS A 82 -17.59 18.90 -9.30
N THR A 83 -18.03 18.41 -10.46
CA THR A 83 -18.95 17.26 -10.50
C THR A 83 -18.22 15.99 -10.05
N HIS A 84 -18.96 14.96 -9.67
CA HIS A 84 -18.41 13.65 -9.33
C HIS A 84 -17.59 13.04 -10.47
N GLU A 85 -18.04 13.23 -11.71
CA GLU A 85 -17.34 12.74 -12.89
C GLU A 85 -16.00 13.46 -13.11
N GLU A 86 -15.98 14.80 -13.01
CA GLU A 86 -14.75 15.58 -13.13
C GLU A 86 -13.76 15.27 -12.03
N SER A 87 -14.23 15.16 -10.76
CA SER A 87 -13.39 14.81 -9.62
C SER A 87 -12.79 13.43 -9.81
N SER A 88 -13.62 12.43 -10.12
CA SER A 88 -13.19 11.06 -10.37
C SER A 88 -12.12 10.99 -11.47
N ALA A 89 -12.31 11.67 -12.60
CA ALA A 89 -11.35 11.66 -13.70
C ALA A 89 -9.96 12.20 -13.25
N ILE A 90 -9.95 13.28 -12.49
CA ILE A 90 -8.72 13.89 -11.97
C ILE A 90 -8.07 12.96 -10.94
N ARG A 91 -8.82 12.52 -9.93
CA ARG A 91 -8.29 11.73 -8.82
C ARG A 91 -7.77 10.35 -9.28
N VAL A 92 -8.46 9.72 -10.25
CA VAL A 92 -7.99 8.48 -10.87
C VAL A 92 -6.66 8.70 -11.60
N ALA A 93 -6.53 9.78 -12.35
CA ALA A 93 -5.27 10.08 -13.05
C ALA A 93 -4.11 10.34 -12.08
N GLU A 94 -4.35 11.09 -11.00
CA GLU A 94 -3.36 11.35 -9.94
C GLU A 94 -2.91 10.06 -9.26
N ALA A 95 -3.85 9.23 -8.81
CA ALA A 95 -3.56 7.97 -8.12
C ALA A 95 -2.87 6.94 -9.05
N THR A 96 -3.27 6.89 -10.32
CA THR A 96 -2.57 6.06 -11.31
C THR A 96 -1.11 6.48 -11.43
N LYS A 97 -0.86 7.78 -11.57
CA LYS A 97 0.50 8.31 -11.67
C LYS A 97 1.32 8.06 -10.40
N ALA A 98 0.72 8.26 -9.22
CA ALA A 98 1.38 8.01 -7.96
C ALA A 98 1.72 6.52 -7.77
N SER A 99 0.78 5.61 -8.10
CA SER A 99 1.03 4.17 -8.08
C SER A 99 2.20 3.77 -8.99
N GLU A 100 2.24 4.28 -10.24
CA GLU A 100 3.35 4.05 -11.17
C GLU A 100 4.70 4.48 -10.58
N MET A 101 4.75 5.64 -9.92
CA MET A 101 5.97 6.14 -9.28
C MET A 101 6.43 5.27 -8.12
N LEU A 102 5.51 4.55 -7.47
CA LEU A 102 5.77 3.63 -6.38
C LEU A 102 6.01 2.17 -6.85
N GLY A 103 6.02 1.93 -8.17
CA GLY A 103 6.15 0.60 -8.74
C GLY A 103 4.94 -0.30 -8.46
N ALA A 104 3.77 0.31 -8.22
CA ALA A 104 2.54 -0.39 -7.91
C ALA A 104 1.55 -0.37 -9.08
N ARG A 105 0.66 -1.37 -9.11
CA ARG A 105 -0.45 -1.46 -10.07
C ARG A 105 -1.75 -0.97 -9.42
N PRO A 106 -2.43 0.07 -9.97
CA PRO A 106 -3.67 0.58 -9.41
C PRO A 106 -4.88 -0.27 -9.79
N ILE A 107 -5.83 -0.41 -8.84
CA ILE A 107 -7.17 -0.98 -9.06
C ILE A 107 -8.18 -0.02 -8.43
N PHE A 108 -9.21 0.36 -9.19
CA PHE A 108 -10.32 1.18 -8.72
C PHE A 108 -11.59 0.34 -8.64
N MET A 109 -12.21 0.32 -7.45
CA MET A 109 -13.47 -0.36 -7.20
C MET A 109 -14.67 0.56 -7.52
N THR A 110 -15.86 0.19 -7.05
CA THR A 110 -17.12 0.76 -7.55
C THR A 110 -17.92 1.55 -6.52
N GLN A 111 -17.43 1.69 -5.29
CA GLN A 111 -18.10 2.54 -4.29
C GLN A 111 -17.91 4.03 -4.57
N ILE A 112 -18.81 4.84 -4.05
CA ILE A 112 -18.81 6.29 -4.25
C ILE A 112 -18.29 6.98 -2.99
N ASP A 113 -17.34 7.88 -3.16
CA ASP A 113 -16.75 8.69 -2.10
C ASP A 113 -17.82 9.46 -1.30
N GLY A 114 -17.76 9.37 0.02
CA GLY A 114 -18.74 9.95 0.95
C GLY A 114 -20.07 9.21 1.03
N SER A 115 -20.26 8.14 0.26
CA SER A 115 -21.48 7.33 0.23
C SER A 115 -21.18 5.84 0.28
N THR A 116 -20.09 5.47 0.93
CA THR A 116 -19.69 4.07 1.05
C THR A 116 -20.59 3.30 2.00
N GLU A 117 -20.82 2.04 1.70
CA GLU A 117 -21.74 1.20 2.45
C GLU A 117 -21.21 -0.21 2.66
N ILE A 118 -21.74 -0.87 3.69
CA ILE A 118 -21.53 -2.29 3.99
C ILE A 118 -22.83 -3.02 3.66
N ASN A 119 -22.80 -3.83 2.61
CA ASN A 119 -23.91 -4.72 2.25
C ASN A 119 -23.37 -5.98 1.59
N LYS A 120 -24.25 -6.90 1.21
CA LYS A 120 -23.86 -8.22 0.66
C LYS A 120 -23.05 -8.06 -0.64
N GLU A 121 -23.46 -7.15 -1.51
CA GLU A 121 -22.83 -6.89 -2.81
C GLU A 121 -21.39 -6.39 -2.61
N ARG A 122 -21.17 -5.48 -1.66
CA ARG A 122 -19.85 -4.92 -1.34
C ARG A 122 -18.92 -5.94 -0.70
N TYR A 123 -19.47 -6.83 0.13
CA TYR A 123 -18.69 -7.97 0.64
C TYR A 123 -18.25 -8.93 -0.47
N VAL A 124 -19.14 -9.20 -1.43
CA VAL A 124 -18.81 -10.05 -2.56
C VAL A 124 -17.74 -9.41 -3.42
N GLU A 125 -17.89 -8.14 -3.78
CA GLU A 125 -16.93 -7.39 -4.59
C GLU A 125 -15.51 -7.40 -3.95
N MET A 126 -15.39 -7.07 -2.67
CA MET A 126 -14.10 -7.07 -1.97
C MET A 126 -13.50 -8.47 -1.87
N ARG A 127 -14.31 -9.47 -1.59
CA ARG A 127 -13.86 -10.87 -1.52
C ARG A 127 -13.38 -11.39 -2.87
N GLU A 128 -14.07 -11.08 -3.94
CA GLU A 128 -13.69 -11.47 -5.30
C GLU A 128 -12.39 -10.82 -5.72
N LEU A 129 -12.18 -9.54 -5.38
CA LEU A 129 -10.91 -8.86 -5.59
C LEU A 129 -9.76 -9.57 -4.86
N ILE A 130 -9.89 -9.81 -3.56
CA ILE A 130 -8.84 -10.45 -2.75
C ILE A 130 -8.58 -11.88 -3.23
N ALA A 131 -9.63 -12.62 -3.57
CA ALA A 131 -9.51 -13.98 -4.09
C ALA A 131 -8.84 -14.05 -5.47
N ALA A 132 -9.09 -13.08 -6.34
CA ALA A 132 -8.46 -12.98 -7.65
C ALA A 132 -6.97 -12.60 -7.53
N GLU A 133 -6.65 -11.64 -6.67
CA GLU A 133 -5.28 -11.16 -6.48
C GLU A 133 -4.41 -12.13 -5.68
N LYS A 134 -4.97 -12.93 -4.77
CA LYS A 134 -4.26 -13.91 -3.93
C LYS A 134 -3.03 -13.31 -3.22
N PRO A 135 -3.20 -12.23 -2.46
CA PRO A 135 -2.08 -11.57 -1.81
C PRO A 135 -1.49 -12.40 -0.67
N ASP A 136 -0.19 -12.23 -0.39
CA ASP A 136 0.49 -12.75 0.80
C ASP A 136 0.28 -11.81 2.01
N VAL A 137 0.09 -10.51 1.74
CA VAL A 137 -0.13 -9.50 2.79
C VAL A 137 -1.10 -8.44 2.30
N VAL A 138 -1.95 -7.97 3.22
CA VAL A 138 -2.92 -6.89 2.97
C VAL A 138 -2.74 -5.80 4.02
N PHE A 139 -2.65 -4.56 3.55
CA PHE A 139 -2.69 -3.35 4.38
C PHE A 139 -4.00 -2.64 4.12
N THR A 140 -4.62 -2.12 5.15
CA THR A 140 -5.83 -1.31 5.07
C THR A 140 -5.94 -0.36 6.24
N HIS A 141 -7.00 0.44 6.27
CA HIS A 141 -7.24 1.42 7.32
C HIS A 141 -7.43 0.82 8.71
N TRP A 142 -7.24 1.66 9.71
CA TRP A 142 -7.57 1.35 11.09
C TRP A 142 -9.10 1.26 11.27
N PRO A 143 -9.64 0.22 11.94
CA PRO A 143 -11.09 0.02 12.04
C PRO A 143 -11.82 1.06 12.90
N ILE A 144 -11.09 1.87 13.67
CA ILE A 144 -11.64 2.95 14.50
C ILE A 144 -11.15 4.32 13.96
N ASP A 145 -10.97 4.42 12.65
CA ASP A 145 -10.58 5.66 11.97
C ASP A 145 -11.64 6.76 12.13
N SER A 146 -11.21 8.02 12.06
CA SER A 146 -12.10 9.17 12.11
C SER A 146 -12.99 9.28 10.86
N HIS A 147 -12.50 8.86 9.69
CA HIS A 147 -13.24 8.91 8.44
C HIS A 147 -14.20 7.71 8.30
N ALA A 148 -15.46 7.98 7.95
CA ALA A 148 -16.48 6.93 7.81
C ALA A 148 -16.10 5.90 6.74
N ASP A 149 -15.68 6.34 5.55
CA ASP A 149 -15.31 5.48 4.44
C ASP A 149 -14.11 4.60 4.75
N HIS A 150 -13.14 5.09 5.55
CA HIS A 150 -12.01 4.28 6.01
C HIS A 150 -12.47 3.12 6.90
N ARG A 151 -13.44 3.37 7.79
CA ARG A 151 -14.02 2.31 8.63
C ARG A 151 -14.79 1.27 7.82
N VAL A 152 -15.55 1.71 6.79
CA VAL A 152 -16.23 0.83 5.84
C VAL A 152 -15.22 -0.03 5.09
N CYS A 153 -14.19 0.60 4.52
CA CYS A 153 -13.10 -0.09 3.81
C CYS A 153 -12.45 -1.15 4.70
N SER A 154 -12.00 -0.77 5.89
CA SER A 154 -11.38 -1.68 6.85
C SER A 154 -12.27 -2.88 7.18
N SER A 155 -13.56 -2.67 7.41
CA SER A 155 -14.51 -3.74 7.74
C SER A 155 -14.69 -4.73 6.59
N LEU A 156 -14.84 -4.22 5.37
CA LEU A 156 -14.98 -5.06 4.17
C LEU A 156 -13.72 -5.90 3.91
N VAL A 157 -12.54 -5.27 4.02
CA VAL A 157 -11.25 -5.95 3.83
C VAL A 157 -11.04 -7.03 4.89
N TYR A 158 -11.28 -6.72 6.16
CA TYR A 158 -11.09 -7.67 7.25
C TYR A 158 -11.95 -8.92 7.10
N ASP A 159 -13.22 -8.74 6.76
CA ASP A 159 -14.13 -9.87 6.56
C ASP A 159 -13.80 -10.67 5.29
N ALA A 160 -13.38 -9.99 4.22
CA ALA A 160 -12.99 -10.65 2.97
C ALA A 160 -11.70 -11.48 3.14
N TRP A 161 -10.72 -10.96 3.89
CA TRP A 161 -9.44 -11.63 4.15
C TRP A 161 -9.58 -12.91 5.00
N ARG A 162 -10.53 -12.91 5.94
CA ARG A 162 -10.72 -14.05 6.88
C ARG A 162 -11.43 -15.27 6.27
N ARG A 163 -11.99 -15.17 5.10
CA ARG A 163 -12.80 -16.23 4.48
C ARG A 163 -12.13 -16.84 3.26
#